data_c9adce2deb7d6f3857545dd929052961
#
_entry.id   c9adce2deb7d6f3857545dd929052961
#
_cell.length_a   1.000
_cell.length_b   1.000
_cell.length_c   1.000
_cell.angle_alpha   90.00
_cell.angle_beta   90.00
_cell.angle_gamma   90.00
#
_symmetry.space_group_name_H-M   'P 1'
#
loop_
_entity.id
_entity.type
_entity.pdbx_description
1 polymer ?
#
loop_
_entity_poly.entity_id
_entity_poly.type
_entity_poly.pdbx_seq_one_letter_code
_entity_poly.pdbx_strand_id
1 'polypeptide(L)'
;MKAVEVVETLKQRFPNEPEYIQAVSQVLGTIEEEYNKHPEFEKANLIERLCIPDRLIQFRVTWVDDKGNVQTNMGYRVQHNNAIGPYKGGIRFHKSVNLSILKFLAFEQTFKNSLTTLPMGGGKGGSDFSPRGKSTAEVMRFCQAFMNELYRHIGPDEDVPAGDIGVGGREVGYMFGQYKKLTHTFSGILTGKGLEFGGSLIRPEATGYGNVYFLQNMLKTRGIDLKGKTVLVSGAGNVAQYTVEKLIELGAKPVTMSDSDGYIYDPDGIDAEKLAYIKELKNVERGRISEYAEEYGVKYVAGAKPWFEKADIALPSATQNEINEEAAKALIANGVFAVSEGANMPSTPEAIKVFQDAKILYSPGKAANAGGVLVSGLEMSQNSERLSWTFEEVDAKLKGIMEGIFHASYDASVAAGSEGNLMVGANCAGFLKVADAMLWQGIAY
;
A
#
# COMPACT_ATOMS: atom_id res chain seq x y z
N MET A 1 6.99 -5.41 28.09
CA MET A 1 7.91 -4.89 27.04
C MET A 1 8.08 -3.39 27.19
N LYS A 2 9.28 -2.88 26.94
CA LYS A 2 9.52 -1.45 26.73
C LYS A 2 10.06 -1.28 25.29
N ALA A 3 9.34 -0.58 24.45
CA ALA A 3 9.69 -0.40 23.04
C ALA A 3 11.11 0.13 22.85
N VAL A 4 11.52 1.10 23.67
CA VAL A 4 12.87 1.69 23.61
C VAL A 4 13.97 0.64 23.85
N GLU A 5 13.82 -0.27 24.82
CA GLU A 5 14.81 -1.31 25.12
C GLU A 5 14.93 -2.32 23.98
N VAL A 6 13.80 -2.70 23.38
CA VAL A 6 13.79 -3.59 22.20
C VAL A 6 14.50 -2.93 21.02
N VAL A 7 14.19 -1.66 20.75
CA VAL A 7 14.80 -0.90 19.65
C VAL A 7 16.33 -0.76 19.83
N GLU A 8 16.81 -0.49 21.06
CA GLU A 8 18.24 -0.42 21.33
C GLU A 8 18.93 -1.78 21.11
N THR A 9 18.29 -2.87 21.49
CA THR A 9 18.80 -4.23 21.22
C THR A 9 18.89 -4.49 19.70
N LEU A 10 17.85 -4.09 18.94
CA LEU A 10 17.83 -4.24 17.50
C LEU A 10 18.89 -3.37 16.80
N LYS A 11 19.14 -2.15 17.28
CA LYS A 11 20.23 -1.29 16.77
C LYS A 11 21.60 -1.94 16.91
N GLN A 12 21.84 -2.59 18.05
CA GLN A 12 23.10 -3.32 18.26
C GLN A 12 23.21 -4.53 17.33
N ARG A 13 22.11 -5.25 17.12
CA ARG A 13 22.07 -6.45 16.27
C ARG A 13 22.12 -6.15 14.77
N PHE A 14 21.50 -5.03 14.35
CA PHE A 14 21.36 -4.62 12.95
C PHE A 14 21.84 -3.18 12.71
N PRO A 15 23.11 -2.86 12.98
CA PRO A 15 23.61 -1.48 12.97
C PRO A 15 23.54 -0.77 11.61
N ASN A 16 23.44 -1.54 10.52
CA ASN A 16 23.40 -1.04 9.14
C ASN A 16 21.99 -1.02 8.52
N GLU A 17 20.94 -1.10 9.35
CA GLU A 17 19.56 -1.18 8.89
C GLU A 17 18.68 -0.06 9.48
N PRO A 18 18.99 1.22 9.23
CA PRO A 18 18.31 2.35 9.89
C PRO A 18 16.82 2.44 9.53
N GLU A 19 16.44 2.18 8.28
CA GLU A 19 15.05 2.24 7.84
C GLU A 19 14.21 1.16 8.53
N TYR A 20 14.79 -0.03 8.69
CA TYR A 20 14.12 -1.13 9.39
C TYR A 20 13.92 -0.80 10.88
N ILE A 21 14.96 -0.31 11.56
CA ILE A 21 14.91 0.08 12.97
C ILE A 21 13.86 1.18 13.19
N GLN A 22 13.79 2.16 12.31
CA GLN A 22 12.80 3.23 12.39
C GLN A 22 11.37 2.70 12.30
N ALA A 23 11.08 1.82 11.34
CA ALA A 23 9.76 1.23 11.18
C ALA A 23 9.34 0.40 12.40
N VAL A 24 10.25 -0.43 12.91
CA VAL A 24 10.00 -1.20 14.14
C VAL A 24 9.71 -0.28 15.32
N SER A 25 10.51 0.78 15.50
CA SER A 25 10.32 1.74 16.60
C SER A 25 8.92 2.40 16.55
N GLN A 26 8.47 2.79 15.37
CA GLN A 26 7.16 3.41 15.19
C GLN A 26 6.02 2.45 15.53
N VAL A 27 6.09 1.21 15.08
CA VAL A 27 5.04 0.22 15.37
C VAL A 27 5.05 -0.15 16.86
N LEU A 28 6.21 -0.48 17.43
CA LEU A 28 6.32 -0.87 18.83
C LEU A 28 5.84 0.23 19.79
N GLY A 29 6.12 1.50 19.47
CA GLY A 29 5.64 2.64 20.26
C GLY A 29 4.11 2.75 20.30
N THR A 30 3.41 2.30 19.25
CA THR A 30 1.94 2.35 19.22
C THR A 30 1.26 1.13 19.84
N ILE A 31 1.95 -0.01 19.93
CA ILE A 31 1.37 -1.25 20.47
C ILE A 31 1.83 -1.57 21.89
N GLU A 32 2.76 -0.79 22.47
CA GLU A 32 3.39 -1.09 23.76
C GLU A 32 2.37 -1.29 24.89
N GLU A 33 1.41 -0.38 25.00
CA GLU A 33 0.35 -0.47 26.01
C GLU A 33 -0.49 -1.73 25.83
N GLU A 34 -0.91 -2.02 24.61
CA GLU A 34 -1.72 -3.20 24.30
C GLU A 34 -0.94 -4.49 24.55
N TYR A 35 0.32 -4.56 24.10
CA TYR A 35 1.19 -5.70 24.36
C TYR A 35 1.31 -6.02 25.84
N ASN A 36 1.46 -4.98 26.69
CA ASN A 36 1.68 -5.15 28.13
C ASN A 36 0.45 -5.63 28.91
N LYS A 37 -0.72 -5.66 28.29
CA LYS A 37 -1.93 -6.30 28.85
C LYS A 37 -1.88 -7.83 28.73
N HIS A 38 -0.95 -8.38 27.94
CA HIS A 38 -0.86 -9.78 27.54
C HIS A 38 0.45 -10.43 28.02
N PRO A 39 0.56 -10.89 29.29
CA PRO A 39 1.79 -11.49 29.81
C PRO A 39 2.22 -12.77 29.10
N GLU A 40 1.31 -13.44 28.40
CA GLU A 40 1.58 -14.60 27.54
C GLU A 40 2.48 -14.24 26.33
N PHE A 41 2.41 -13.02 25.83
CA PHE A 41 3.27 -12.56 24.72
C PHE A 41 4.74 -12.48 25.15
N GLU A 42 5.01 -11.97 26.35
CA GLU A 42 6.35 -11.91 26.92
C GLU A 42 6.92 -13.31 27.14
N LYS A 43 6.11 -14.21 27.72
CA LYS A 43 6.49 -15.61 27.96
C LYS A 43 6.84 -16.35 26.67
N ALA A 44 6.18 -16.01 25.54
CA ALA A 44 6.43 -16.60 24.25
C ALA A 44 7.58 -15.93 23.48
N ASN A 45 8.26 -14.93 24.05
CA ASN A 45 9.27 -14.09 23.41
C ASN A 45 8.79 -13.55 22.05
N LEU A 46 7.52 -13.12 22.02
CA LEU A 46 6.80 -12.86 20.79
C LEU A 46 7.37 -11.66 20.03
N ILE A 47 7.79 -10.60 20.74
CA ILE A 47 8.34 -9.39 20.11
C ILE A 47 9.67 -9.66 19.40
N GLU A 48 10.58 -10.41 20.00
CA GLU A 48 11.83 -10.74 19.32
C GLU A 48 11.57 -11.57 18.07
N ARG A 49 10.70 -12.57 18.17
CA ARG A 49 10.27 -13.39 17.02
C ARG A 49 9.60 -12.57 15.93
N LEU A 50 8.80 -11.56 16.27
CA LEU A 50 8.13 -10.70 15.32
C LEU A 50 9.08 -9.71 14.65
N CYS A 51 10.10 -9.23 15.38
CA CYS A 51 11.10 -8.29 14.86
C CYS A 51 12.24 -8.96 14.05
N ILE A 52 12.25 -10.26 13.94
CA ILE A 52 13.24 -10.99 13.14
C ILE A 52 12.50 -11.69 12.01
N PRO A 53 12.81 -11.40 10.74
CA PRO A 53 12.21 -12.12 9.62
C PRO A 53 12.46 -13.62 9.70
N ASP A 54 11.49 -14.42 9.28
CA ASP A 54 11.64 -15.89 9.22
C ASP A 54 12.81 -16.29 8.32
N ARG A 55 12.97 -15.61 7.16
CA ARG A 55 14.05 -15.85 6.20
C ARG A 55 14.44 -14.60 5.43
N LEU A 56 15.72 -14.50 5.14
CA LEU A 56 16.31 -13.52 4.24
C LEU A 56 17.00 -14.29 3.10
N ILE A 57 16.57 -14.05 1.87
CA ILE A 57 17.12 -14.66 0.68
C ILE A 57 17.78 -13.55 -0.13
N GLN A 58 19.08 -13.67 -0.34
CA GLN A 58 19.88 -12.73 -1.10
C GLN A 58 20.65 -13.48 -2.18
N PHE A 59 20.62 -12.97 -3.39
CA PHE A 59 21.23 -13.63 -4.54
C PHE A 59 21.77 -12.63 -5.56
N ARG A 60 22.72 -13.10 -6.36
CA ARG A 60 23.23 -12.36 -7.50
C ARG A 60 22.36 -12.61 -8.72
N VAL A 61 22.00 -11.54 -9.43
CA VAL A 61 21.31 -11.62 -10.72
C VAL A 61 22.27 -11.18 -11.82
N THR A 62 22.63 -12.12 -12.70
CA THR A 62 23.51 -11.85 -13.85
C THR A 62 22.68 -11.90 -15.13
N TRP A 63 22.79 -10.85 -15.95
CA TRP A 63 22.05 -10.72 -17.20
C TRP A 63 22.87 -9.97 -18.26
N VAL A 64 22.43 -9.96 -19.51
CA VAL A 64 23.14 -9.32 -20.63
C VAL A 64 22.30 -8.17 -21.19
N ASP A 65 22.92 -6.99 -21.32
CA ASP A 65 22.30 -5.83 -21.93
C ASP A 65 22.20 -5.92 -23.47
N ASP A 66 21.57 -4.94 -24.10
CA ASP A 66 21.39 -4.91 -25.57
C ASP A 66 22.70 -4.75 -26.32
N LYS A 67 23.77 -4.32 -25.65
CA LYS A 67 25.11 -4.19 -26.23
C LYS A 67 25.96 -5.45 -26.08
N GLY A 68 25.42 -6.49 -25.45
CA GLY A 68 26.13 -7.72 -25.19
C GLY A 68 27.02 -7.69 -23.92
N ASN A 69 26.94 -6.64 -23.11
CA ASN A 69 27.70 -6.57 -21.87
C ASN A 69 27.01 -7.34 -20.73
N VAL A 70 27.80 -8.07 -19.95
CA VAL A 70 27.32 -8.74 -18.76
C VAL A 70 27.10 -7.74 -17.62
N GLN A 71 25.90 -7.73 -17.09
CA GLN A 71 25.46 -6.89 -15.98
C GLN A 71 25.24 -7.76 -14.74
N THR A 72 25.42 -7.16 -13.56
CA THR A 72 25.22 -7.83 -12.27
C THR A 72 24.45 -6.93 -11.33
N ASN A 73 23.38 -7.47 -10.74
CA ASN A 73 22.57 -6.81 -9.73
C ASN A 73 22.40 -7.71 -8.51
N MET A 74 22.00 -7.11 -7.40
CA MET A 74 21.58 -7.86 -6.20
C MET A 74 20.07 -8.11 -6.23
N GLY A 75 19.68 -9.32 -5.92
CA GLY A 75 18.28 -9.70 -5.72
C GLY A 75 18.01 -10.09 -4.27
N TYR A 76 16.80 -9.82 -3.80
CA TYR A 76 16.39 -10.07 -2.41
C TYR A 76 14.96 -10.58 -2.35
N ARG A 77 14.68 -11.46 -1.37
CA ARG A 77 13.33 -11.74 -0.86
C ARG A 77 13.38 -11.83 0.66
N VAL A 78 12.58 -11.02 1.32
CA VAL A 78 12.34 -11.07 2.75
C VAL A 78 11.03 -11.80 2.98
N GLN A 79 11.08 -12.95 3.61
CA GLN A 79 9.96 -13.71 4.13
C GLN A 79 9.85 -13.39 5.62
N HIS A 80 8.97 -12.42 5.94
CA HIS A 80 8.99 -11.80 7.26
C HIS A 80 8.23 -12.65 8.29
N ASN A 81 6.96 -12.93 8.02
CA ASN A 81 6.09 -13.69 8.92
C ASN A 81 4.95 -14.34 8.14
N ASN A 82 4.70 -15.62 8.37
CA ASN A 82 3.64 -16.40 7.72
C ASN A 82 2.61 -16.98 8.71
N ALA A 83 2.50 -16.43 9.90
CA ALA A 83 1.58 -16.95 10.92
C ALA A 83 0.11 -16.94 10.48
N ILE A 84 -0.27 -16.04 9.59
CA ILE A 84 -1.66 -15.88 9.11
C ILE A 84 -1.86 -16.25 7.65
N GLY A 85 -0.85 -16.76 6.96
CA GLY A 85 -0.93 -17.19 5.58
C GLY A 85 0.41 -17.09 4.85
N PRO A 86 0.47 -17.47 3.56
CA PRO A 86 1.67 -17.37 2.76
C PRO A 86 2.30 -15.97 2.81
N TYR A 87 3.61 -15.88 2.75
CA TYR A 87 4.28 -14.58 2.63
C TYR A 87 3.72 -13.83 1.44
N LYS A 88 3.36 -12.57 1.62
CA LYS A 88 2.74 -11.75 0.57
C LYS A 88 3.30 -10.35 0.57
N GLY A 89 3.73 -9.90 -0.60
CA GLY A 89 4.20 -8.52 -0.81
C GLY A 89 4.95 -8.34 -2.11
N GLY A 90 5.07 -7.09 -2.56
CA GLY A 90 5.59 -6.74 -3.86
C GLY A 90 7.08 -6.98 -4.06
N ILE A 91 7.49 -6.99 -5.32
CA ILE A 91 8.88 -6.92 -5.77
C ILE A 91 9.13 -5.51 -6.29
N ARG A 92 10.18 -4.86 -5.80
CA ARG A 92 10.58 -3.50 -6.20
C ARG A 92 11.85 -3.55 -7.04
N PHE A 93 11.82 -2.92 -8.22
CA PHE A 93 13.01 -2.69 -9.03
C PHE A 93 13.36 -1.21 -9.05
N HIS A 94 14.33 -0.84 -8.21
CA HIS A 94 14.78 0.54 -8.07
C HIS A 94 16.20 0.60 -7.51
N LYS A 95 16.99 1.57 -7.98
CA LYS A 95 18.40 1.73 -7.57
C LYS A 95 18.62 1.87 -6.07
N SER A 96 17.62 2.34 -5.32
CA SER A 96 17.72 2.51 -3.86
C SER A 96 17.43 1.24 -3.07
N VAL A 97 17.06 0.14 -3.72
CA VAL A 97 16.73 -1.11 -3.03
C VAL A 97 17.94 -1.65 -2.29
N ASN A 98 17.77 -1.89 -1.01
CA ASN A 98 18.71 -2.56 -0.13
C ASN A 98 17.95 -3.42 0.89
N LEU A 99 18.66 -4.21 1.66
CA LEU A 99 18.05 -5.15 2.61
C LEU A 99 17.26 -4.44 3.71
N SER A 100 17.74 -3.31 4.25
CA SER A 100 17.07 -2.54 5.30
C SER A 100 15.69 -2.05 4.84
N ILE A 101 15.63 -1.48 3.63
CA ILE A 101 14.36 -1.02 3.02
C ILE A 101 13.38 -2.19 2.83
N LEU A 102 13.86 -3.34 2.35
CA LEU A 102 12.98 -4.49 2.12
C LEU A 102 12.52 -5.14 3.43
N LYS A 103 13.34 -5.16 4.46
CA LYS A 103 12.95 -5.62 5.80
C LYS A 103 11.86 -4.71 6.39
N PHE A 104 12.04 -3.40 6.31
CA PHE A 104 11.03 -2.47 6.81
C PHE A 104 9.69 -2.64 6.09
N LEU A 105 9.74 -2.74 4.76
CA LEU A 105 8.53 -2.92 3.95
C LEU A 105 7.84 -4.26 4.22
N ALA A 106 8.60 -5.34 4.45
CA ALA A 106 8.04 -6.65 4.77
C ALA A 106 7.41 -6.69 6.18
N PHE A 107 8.04 -6.03 7.14
CA PHE A 107 7.53 -5.86 8.50
C PHE A 107 6.18 -5.12 8.49
N GLU A 108 6.11 -3.96 7.85
CA GLU A 108 4.85 -3.21 7.74
C GLU A 108 3.79 -3.96 6.95
N GLN A 109 4.20 -4.69 5.90
CA GLN A 109 3.29 -5.50 5.10
C GLN A 109 2.61 -6.60 5.92
N THR A 110 3.29 -7.18 6.91
CA THR A 110 2.73 -8.17 7.82
C THR A 110 1.47 -7.65 8.51
N PHE A 111 1.52 -6.45 9.06
CA PHE A 111 0.37 -5.83 9.76
C PHE A 111 -0.70 -5.33 8.79
N LYS A 112 -0.30 -4.79 7.66
CA LYS A 112 -1.25 -4.35 6.63
C LYS A 112 -2.07 -5.53 6.08
N ASN A 113 -1.42 -6.65 5.79
CA ASN A 113 -2.08 -7.85 5.29
C ASN A 113 -3.03 -8.45 6.35
N SER A 114 -2.63 -8.43 7.62
CA SER A 114 -3.45 -8.97 8.71
C SER A 114 -4.80 -8.26 8.84
N LEU A 115 -4.87 -6.96 8.55
CA LEU A 115 -6.11 -6.19 8.58
C LEU A 115 -7.12 -6.64 7.52
N THR A 116 -6.67 -7.21 6.40
CA THR A 116 -7.56 -7.62 5.30
C THR A 116 -8.43 -8.82 5.64
N THR A 117 -8.20 -9.51 6.75
CA THR A 117 -8.81 -10.80 7.13
C THR A 117 -8.50 -11.96 6.19
N LEU A 118 -7.89 -11.72 5.06
CA LEU A 118 -7.45 -12.75 4.11
C LEU A 118 -6.18 -13.47 4.61
N PRO A 119 -5.99 -14.75 4.27
CA PRO A 119 -4.84 -15.52 4.73
C PRO A 119 -3.56 -15.12 3.98
N MET A 120 -2.95 -14.02 4.41
CA MET A 120 -1.72 -13.49 3.83
C MET A 120 -0.77 -13.03 4.92
N GLY A 121 0.41 -13.61 4.96
CA GLY A 121 1.53 -13.14 5.77
C GLY A 121 2.24 -11.92 5.19
N GLY A 122 3.43 -11.62 5.66
CA GLY A 122 4.23 -10.48 5.21
C GLY A 122 5.51 -10.90 4.51
N GLY A 123 5.75 -10.33 3.35
CA GLY A 123 6.99 -10.50 2.60
C GLY A 123 7.28 -9.31 1.69
N LYS A 124 8.52 -9.18 1.26
CA LYS A 124 8.93 -8.14 0.31
C LYS A 124 10.16 -8.59 -0.46
N GLY A 125 10.23 -8.23 -1.73
CA GLY A 125 11.39 -8.53 -2.56
C GLY A 125 11.83 -7.34 -3.39
N GLY A 126 12.94 -7.51 -4.08
CA GLY A 126 13.42 -6.46 -4.98
C GLY A 126 14.83 -6.65 -5.47
N SER A 127 15.26 -5.68 -6.25
CA SER A 127 16.60 -5.57 -6.78
C SER A 127 16.99 -4.11 -6.94
N ASP A 128 18.27 -3.83 -6.87
CA ASP A 128 18.88 -2.53 -7.24
C ASP A 128 18.87 -2.25 -8.75
N PHE A 129 18.31 -3.17 -9.54
CA PHE A 129 18.00 -2.96 -10.96
C PHE A 129 16.94 -1.86 -11.13
N SER A 130 17.11 -1.00 -12.13
CA SER A 130 16.09 -0.02 -12.52
C SER A 130 15.65 -0.26 -13.96
N PRO A 131 14.36 -0.48 -14.21
CA PRO A 131 13.84 -0.65 -15.58
C PRO A 131 13.82 0.66 -16.37
N ARG A 132 14.00 1.80 -15.69
CA ARG A 132 13.98 3.12 -16.33
C ARG A 132 15.14 3.26 -17.32
N GLY A 133 14.82 3.58 -18.58
CA GLY A 133 15.80 3.73 -19.66
C GLY A 133 16.32 2.41 -20.23
N LYS A 134 15.71 1.27 -19.83
CA LYS A 134 16.01 -0.05 -20.40
C LYS A 134 15.02 -0.40 -21.52
N SER A 135 15.49 -1.18 -22.49
CA SER A 135 14.61 -1.73 -23.52
C SER A 135 13.67 -2.79 -22.94
N THR A 136 12.58 -3.07 -23.63
CA THR A 136 11.66 -4.17 -23.28
C THR A 136 12.39 -5.51 -23.20
N ALA A 137 13.33 -5.75 -24.11
CA ALA A 137 14.12 -6.98 -24.15
C ALA A 137 15.08 -7.09 -22.94
N GLU A 138 15.72 -5.99 -22.54
CA GLU A 138 16.55 -5.94 -21.33
C GLU A 138 15.74 -6.23 -20.08
N VAL A 139 14.57 -5.59 -19.93
CA VAL A 139 13.68 -5.82 -18.79
C VAL A 139 13.21 -7.28 -18.72
N MET A 140 12.85 -7.86 -19.87
CA MET A 140 12.45 -9.28 -19.95
C MET A 140 13.60 -10.21 -19.50
N ARG A 141 14.81 -10.01 -20.03
CA ARG A 141 15.99 -10.81 -19.65
C ARG A 141 16.30 -10.69 -18.17
N PHE A 142 16.19 -9.46 -17.62
CA PHE A 142 16.39 -9.25 -16.19
C PHE A 142 15.34 -10.00 -15.35
N CYS A 143 14.06 -9.88 -15.68
CA CYS A 143 12.98 -10.58 -14.99
C CYS A 143 13.17 -12.10 -15.00
N GLN A 144 13.61 -12.66 -16.14
CA GLN A 144 13.91 -14.07 -16.28
C GLN A 144 15.10 -14.49 -15.42
N ALA A 145 16.18 -13.72 -15.45
CA ALA A 145 17.37 -13.97 -14.62
C ALA A 145 17.06 -13.87 -13.11
N PHE A 146 16.27 -12.88 -12.70
CA PHE A 146 15.81 -12.71 -11.33
C PHE A 146 14.97 -13.91 -10.87
N MET A 147 14.05 -14.39 -11.71
CA MET A 147 13.19 -15.53 -11.40
C MET A 147 13.97 -16.86 -11.36
N ASN A 148 15.02 -17.02 -12.15
CA ASN A 148 15.88 -18.20 -12.10
C ASN A 148 16.47 -18.43 -10.70
N GLU A 149 16.75 -17.38 -9.97
CA GLU A 149 17.25 -17.46 -8.59
C GLU A 149 16.09 -17.58 -7.58
N LEU A 150 14.99 -16.85 -7.80
CA LEU A 150 13.92 -16.72 -6.82
C LEU A 150 12.96 -17.92 -6.80
N TYR A 151 12.71 -18.61 -7.91
CA TYR A 151 11.59 -19.56 -8.07
C TYR A 151 11.56 -20.70 -7.06
N ARG A 152 12.73 -21.10 -6.52
CA ARG A 152 12.84 -22.19 -5.51
C ARG A 152 12.33 -21.81 -4.13
N HIS A 153 12.11 -20.51 -3.91
CA HIS A 153 11.80 -19.93 -2.61
C HIS A 153 10.39 -19.36 -2.53
N ILE A 154 9.63 -19.44 -3.61
CA ILE A 154 8.28 -18.94 -3.73
C ILE A 154 7.33 -19.99 -4.27
N GLY A 155 6.06 -19.84 -3.98
CA GLY A 155 5.01 -20.77 -4.41
C GLY A 155 3.63 -20.23 -4.06
N PRO A 156 2.56 -20.80 -4.63
CA PRO A 156 1.19 -20.33 -4.41
C PRO A 156 0.73 -20.43 -2.95
N ASP A 157 1.29 -21.38 -2.19
CA ASP A 157 0.95 -21.65 -0.79
C ASP A 157 2.07 -21.27 0.19
N GLU A 158 3.21 -20.82 -0.29
CA GLU A 158 4.40 -20.48 0.50
C GLU A 158 4.66 -18.97 0.52
N ASP A 159 4.80 -18.41 -0.67
CA ASP A 159 5.18 -17.00 -0.86
C ASP A 159 4.70 -16.50 -2.22
N VAL A 160 3.78 -15.54 -2.22
CA VAL A 160 3.16 -15.01 -3.44
C VAL A 160 3.55 -13.54 -3.63
N PRO A 161 4.58 -13.26 -4.43
CA PRO A 161 4.98 -11.89 -4.75
C PRO A 161 3.94 -11.14 -5.59
N ALA A 162 4.09 -9.82 -5.66
CA ALA A 162 3.28 -8.92 -6.48
C ALA A 162 4.16 -7.84 -7.11
N GLY A 163 3.55 -6.92 -7.87
CA GLY A 163 4.22 -5.71 -8.32
C GLY A 163 4.41 -4.67 -7.21
N ASP A 164 5.36 -3.78 -7.43
CA ASP A 164 5.66 -2.60 -6.62
C ASP A 164 6.40 -1.57 -7.53
N ILE A 165 7.09 -0.58 -6.97
CA ILE A 165 7.85 0.40 -7.76
C ILE A 165 8.76 -0.32 -8.78
N GLY A 166 8.65 0.05 -10.05
CA GLY A 166 9.43 -0.53 -11.15
C GLY A 166 9.00 -1.93 -11.59
N VAL A 167 7.92 -2.46 -11.02
CA VAL A 167 7.35 -3.76 -11.37
C VAL A 167 5.85 -3.62 -11.59
N GLY A 168 5.44 -3.53 -12.82
CA GLY A 168 4.04 -3.50 -13.26
C GLY A 168 3.60 -4.83 -13.87
N GLY A 169 2.45 -4.82 -14.54
CA GLY A 169 1.88 -6.01 -15.20
C GLY A 169 2.82 -6.67 -16.21
N ARG A 170 3.63 -5.87 -16.92
CA ARG A 170 4.64 -6.35 -17.86
C ARG A 170 5.71 -7.22 -17.16
N GLU A 171 6.31 -6.70 -16.10
CA GLU A 171 7.34 -7.39 -15.33
C GLU A 171 6.76 -8.63 -14.62
N VAL A 172 5.57 -8.51 -14.06
CA VAL A 172 4.84 -9.65 -13.47
C VAL A 172 4.60 -10.73 -14.53
N GLY A 173 4.20 -10.36 -15.74
CA GLY A 173 4.01 -11.30 -16.85
C GLY A 173 5.30 -12.03 -17.23
N TYR A 174 6.43 -11.33 -17.33
CA TYR A 174 7.72 -11.94 -17.63
C TYR A 174 8.18 -12.91 -16.54
N MET A 175 8.01 -12.52 -15.27
CA MET A 175 8.33 -13.37 -14.13
C MET A 175 7.43 -14.60 -14.06
N PHE A 176 6.12 -14.44 -14.32
CA PHE A 176 5.16 -15.55 -14.35
C PHE A 176 5.50 -16.55 -15.44
N GLY A 177 5.79 -16.08 -16.67
CA GLY A 177 6.19 -16.94 -17.78
C GLY A 177 7.44 -17.76 -17.48
N GLN A 178 8.44 -17.16 -16.85
CA GLN A 178 9.67 -17.83 -16.44
C GLN A 178 9.43 -18.84 -15.32
N TYR A 179 8.66 -18.48 -14.28
CA TYR A 179 8.29 -19.39 -13.21
C TYR A 179 7.56 -20.64 -13.75
N LYS A 180 6.54 -20.42 -14.59
CA LYS A 180 5.79 -21.50 -15.23
C LYS A 180 6.71 -22.43 -16.03
N LYS A 181 7.69 -21.90 -16.75
CA LYS A 181 8.67 -22.68 -17.50
C LYS A 181 9.55 -23.52 -16.60
N LEU A 182 10.05 -22.95 -15.49
CA LEU A 182 10.97 -23.63 -14.57
C LEU A 182 10.29 -24.73 -13.74
N THR A 183 9.05 -24.48 -13.33
CA THR A 183 8.30 -25.42 -12.47
C THR A 183 7.43 -26.41 -13.21
N HIS A 184 7.22 -26.21 -14.52
CA HIS A 184 6.26 -26.96 -15.34
C HIS A 184 4.83 -26.94 -14.80
N THR A 185 4.45 -25.88 -14.06
CA THR A 185 3.13 -25.72 -13.45
C THR A 185 2.49 -24.42 -13.88
N PHE A 186 1.17 -24.43 -14.05
CA PHE A 186 0.35 -23.24 -14.15
C PHE A 186 -0.36 -23.06 -12.80
N SER A 187 0.20 -22.23 -11.92
CA SER A 187 -0.27 -22.05 -10.54
C SER A 187 -0.64 -20.61 -10.25
N GLY A 188 -1.22 -20.36 -9.08
CA GLY A 188 -1.58 -19.03 -8.59
C GLY A 188 -0.39 -18.21 -8.07
N ILE A 189 0.80 -18.43 -8.59
CA ILE A 189 1.98 -17.63 -8.27
C ILE A 189 1.85 -16.20 -8.82
N LEU A 190 2.38 -15.23 -8.11
CA LEU A 190 2.33 -13.80 -8.41
C LEU A 190 0.89 -13.24 -8.45
N THR A 191 0.73 -11.99 -8.09
CA THR A 191 -0.50 -11.21 -8.27
C THR A 191 -0.22 -9.92 -9.04
N GLY A 192 -1.29 -9.36 -9.64
CA GLY A 192 -1.16 -8.30 -10.64
C GLY A 192 -0.90 -8.85 -12.04
N LYS A 193 -1.31 -10.11 -12.28
CA LYS A 193 -1.24 -10.75 -13.58
C LYS A 193 -2.25 -10.13 -14.56
N GLY A 194 -2.01 -10.33 -15.85
CA GLY A 194 -3.00 -10.06 -16.89
C GLY A 194 -4.24 -10.96 -16.73
N LEU A 195 -5.39 -10.46 -17.17
CA LEU A 195 -6.66 -11.20 -17.07
C LEU A 195 -6.61 -12.53 -17.83
N GLU A 196 -5.82 -12.60 -18.90
CA GLU A 196 -5.66 -13.77 -19.77
C GLU A 196 -4.97 -14.95 -19.07
N PHE A 197 -4.30 -14.71 -17.95
CA PHE A 197 -3.55 -15.75 -17.23
C PHE A 197 -3.71 -15.69 -15.71
N GLY A 198 -4.91 -15.36 -15.25
CA GLY A 198 -5.31 -15.47 -13.85
C GLY A 198 -5.28 -14.18 -13.05
N GLY A 199 -5.24 -13.02 -13.70
CA GLY A 199 -5.41 -11.72 -13.06
C GLY A 199 -6.84 -11.48 -12.59
N SER A 200 -7.02 -10.53 -11.68
CA SER A 200 -8.32 -10.12 -11.17
C SER A 200 -8.77 -8.79 -11.75
N LEU A 201 -10.07 -8.65 -12.01
CA LEU A 201 -10.72 -7.36 -12.19
C LEU A 201 -10.55 -6.50 -10.92
N ILE A 202 -10.77 -5.20 -11.05
CA ILE A 202 -10.65 -4.19 -9.97
C ILE A 202 -9.21 -4.04 -9.42
N ARG A 203 -8.20 -4.67 -9.99
CA ARG A 203 -6.83 -4.51 -9.47
C ARG A 203 -6.29 -3.08 -9.64
N PRO A 204 -6.46 -2.41 -10.80
CA PRO A 204 -6.07 -0.99 -10.95
C PRO A 204 -6.88 -0.05 -10.05
N GLU A 205 -8.17 -0.31 -9.87
CA GLU A 205 -9.12 0.50 -9.13
C GLU A 205 -8.98 0.36 -7.61
N ALA A 206 -8.50 -0.78 -7.17
CA ALA A 206 -8.61 -1.29 -5.80
C ALA A 206 -8.18 -0.32 -4.71
N THR A 207 -7.06 0.38 -4.88
CA THR A 207 -6.54 1.30 -3.86
C THR A 207 -7.42 2.54 -3.75
N GLY A 208 -7.79 3.13 -4.88
CA GLY A 208 -8.67 4.31 -4.91
C GLY A 208 -10.06 4.01 -4.38
N TYR A 209 -10.70 2.94 -4.89
CA TYR A 209 -12.01 2.50 -4.43
C TYR A 209 -12.01 2.15 -2.95
N GLY A 210 -11.02 1.39 -2.50
CA GLY A 210 -10.88 0.99 -1.11
C GLY A 210 -10.74 2.18 -0.16
N ASN A 211 -9.97 3.20 -0.53
CA ASN A 211 -9.83 4.42 0.24
C ASN A 211 -11.15 5.16 0.41
N VAL A 212 -11.95 5.24 -0.66
CA VAL A 212 -13.27 5.90 -0.59
C VAL A 212 -14.26 5.08 0.25
N TYR A 213 -14.25 3.75 0.17
CA TYR A 213 -15.07 2.89 1.04
C TYR A 213 -14.67 3.02 2.51
N PHE A 214 -13.37 3.10 2.80
CA PHE A 214 -12.90 3.35 4.16
C PHE A 214 -13.36 4.72 4.67
N LEU A 215 -13.22 5.76 3.85
CA LEU A 215 -13.71 7.11 4.16
C LEU A 215 -15.21 7.12 4.47
N GLN A 216 -16.05 6.44 3.69
CA GLN A 216 -17.48 6.36 3.95
C GLN A 216 -17.79 5.82 5.36
N ASN A 217 -17.08 4.77 5.78
CA ASN A 217 -17.26 4.21 7.13
C ASN A 217 -16.78 5.17 8.22
N MET A 218 -15.68 5.87 7.97
CA MET A 218 -15.18 6.91 8.88
C MET A 218 -16.20 8.06 9.03
N LEU A 219 -16.81 8.52 7.95
CA LEU A 219 -17.83 9.57 7.96
C LEU A 219 -19.11 9.15 8.71
N LYS A 220 -19.51 7.88 8.56
CA LYS A 220 -20.69 7.31 9.25
C LYS A 220 -20.59 7.44 10.79
N THR A 221 -19.39 7.40 11.36
CA THR A 221 -19.20 7.58 12.82
C THR A 221 -19.70 8.92 13.34
N ARG A 222 -19.80 9.92 12.46
CA ARG A 222 -20.36 11.25 12.77
C ARG A 222 -21.71 11.51 12.09
N GLY A 223 -22.35 10.49 11.50
CA GLY A 223 -23.61 10.65 10.78
C GLY A 223 -23.50 11.51 9.51
N ILE A 224 -22.33 11.59 8.91
CA ILE A 224 -22.05 12.40 7.72
C ILE A 224 -22.17 11.52 6.48
N ASP A 225 -22.89 12.01 5.46
CA ASP A 225 -22.93 11.41 4.13
C ASP A 225 -21.82 12.02 3.25
N LEU A 226 -21.19 11.19 2.43
CA LEU A 226 -20.21 11.60 1.44
C LEU A 226 -20.83 12.39 0.29
N LYS A 227 -22.11 12.13 -0.03
CA LYS A 227 -22.83 12.79 -1.12
C LYS A 227 -22.83 14.32 -0.93
N GLY A 228 -22.48 15.03 -2.00
CA GLY A 228 -22.44 16.50 -2.03
C GLY A 228 -21.21 17.13 -1.36
N LYS A 229 -20.29 16.35 -0.78
CA LYS A 229 -19.07 16.87 -0.17
C LYS A 229 -18.04 17.26 -1.21
N THR A 230 -17.38 18.36 -0.97
CA THR A 230 -16.26 18.86 -1.80
C THR A 230 -14.96 18.18 -1.36
N VAL A 231 -14.22 17.62 -2.31
CA VAL A 231 -13.05 16.77 -2.01
C VAL A 231 -11.83 17.26 -2.75
N LEU A 232 -10.72 17.46 -2.02
CA LEU A 232 -9.39 17.67 -2.59
C LEU A 232 -8.73 16.31 -2.80
N VAL A 233 -8.22 16.07 -4.01
CA VAL A 233 -7.44 14.87 -4.35
C VAL A 233 -6.10 15.32 -4.93
N SER A 234 -5.00 14.74 -4.49
CA SER A 234 -3.69 14.91 -5.10
C SER A 234 -3.33 13.72 -5.99
N GLY A 235 -2.44 13.97 -6.94
CA GLY A 235 -2.05 12.96 -7.93
C GLY A 235 -2.93 12.94 -9.16
N ALA A 236 -2.46 12.27 -10.20
CA ALA A 236 -3.18 11.99 -11.43
C ALA A 236 -2.83 10.57 -11.97
N GLY A 237 -2.26 9.73 -11.11
CA GLY A 237 -2.00 8.31 -11.38
C GLY A 237 -3.19 7.42 -10.98
N ASN A 238 -3.01 6.10 -11.00
CA ASN A 238 -4.08 5.14 -10.75
C ASN A 238 -4.85 5.41 -9.45
N VAL A 239 -4.17 5.60 -8.33
CA VAL A 239 -4.85 5.83 -7.04
C VAL A 239 -5.76 7.05 -7.12
N ALA A 240 -5.26 8.18 -7.63
CA ALA A 240 -6.02 9.40 -7.74
C ALA A 240 -7.19 9.28 -8.74
N GLN A 241 -6.95 8.72 -9.92
CA GLN A 241 -7.99 8.54 -10.96
C GLN A 241 -9.16 7.72 -10.43
N TYR A 242 -8.89 6.59 -9.79
CA TYR A 242 -9.95 5.71 -9.28
C TYR A 242 -10.55 6.18 -7.96
N THR A 243 -9.82 6.96 -7.16
CA THR A 243 -10.41 7.72 -6.05
C THR A 243 -11.46 8.70 -6.57
N VAL A 244 -11.12 9.51 -7.58
CA VAL A 244 -12.05 10.47 -8.21
C VAL A 244 -13.25 9.74 -8.83
N GLU A 245 -13.02 8.63 -9.54
CA GLU A 245 -14.10 7.84 -10.15
C GLU A 245 -15.12 7.36 -9.11
N LYS A 246 -14.65 6.79 -8.01
CA LYS A 246 -15.56 6.30 -6.95
C LYS A 246 -16.25 7.45 -6.21
N LEU A 247 -15.57 8.59 -6.02
CA LEU A 247 -16.20 9.79 -5.44
C LEU A 247 -17.36 10.29 -6.31
N ILE A 248 -17.18 10.36 -7.63
CA ILE A 248 -18.23 10.75 -8.58
C ILE A 248 -19.42 9.78 -8.50
N GLU A 249 -19.14 8.48 -8.54
CA GLU A 249 -20.17 7.44 -8.44
C GLU A 249 -21.03 7.57 -7.17
N LEU A 250 -20.40 7.95 -6.06
CA LEU A 250 -21.08 8.13 -4.76
C LEU A 250 -21.64 9.54 -4.54
N GLY A 251 -21.58 10.39 -5.56
CA GLY A 251 -22.20 11.71 -5.56
C GLY A 251 -21.41 12.78 -4.79
N ALA A 252 -20.12 12.54 -4.52
CA ALA A 252 -19.23 13.58 -4.02
C ALA A 252 -18.70 14.45 -5.17
N LYS A 253 -18.09 15.58 -4.81
CA LYS A 253 -17.57 16.58 -5.75
C LYS A 253 -16.05 16.70 -5.63
N PRO A 254 -15.26 15.91 -6.37
CA PRO A 254 -13.82 16.11 -6.45
C PRO A 254 -13.52 17.38 -7.25
N VAL A 255 -12.65 18.26 -6.72
CA VAL A 255 -12.38 19.58 -7.31
C VAL A 255 -10.92 19.80 -7.67
N THR A 256 -10.03 18.88 -7.29
CA THR A 256 -8.59 18.98 -7.61
C THR A 256 -8.01 17.66 -8.06
N MET A 257 -7.03 17.72 -8.94
CA MET A 257 -6.03 16.68 -9.19
C MET A 257 -4.68 17.36 -9.43
N SER A 258 -3.58 16.61 -9.25
CA SER A 258 -2.23 17.20 -9.36
C SER A 258 -1.23 16.24 -10.00
N ASP A 259 -0.15 16.79 -10.52
CA ASP A 259 1.05 16.01 -10.86
C ASP A 259 2.31 16.66 -10.27
N SER A 260 3.50 16.30 -10.79
CA SER A 260 4.76 16.87 -10.30
C SER A 260 4.90 18.37 -10.53
N ASP A 261 4.18 18.91 -11.52
CA ASP A 261 4.37 20.27 -11.99
C ASP A 261 3.37 21.25 -11.37
N GLY A 262 2.26 20.76 -10.76
CA GLY A 262 1.27 21.58 -10.11
C GLY A 262 -0.08 20.88 -9.94
N TYR A 263 -1.12 21.66 -9.68
CA TYR A 263 -2.49 21.15 -9.53
C TYR A 263 -3.52 21.99 -10.28
N ILE A 264 -4.63 21.33 -10.62
CA ILE A 264 -5.84 22.01 -11.14
C ILE A 264 -6.85 22.17 -10.01
N TYR A 265 -7.61 23.26 -10.07
CA TYR A 265 -8.78 23.48 -9.23
C TYR A 265 -9.99 23.80 -10.10
N ASP A 266 -10.95 22.89 -10.11
CA ASP A 266 -12.20 22.98 -10.84
C ASP A 266 -13.37 23.14 -9.85
N PRO A 267 -13.87 24.38 -9.62
CA PRO A 267 -14.92 24.63 -8.64
C PRO A 267 -16.26 23.99 -9.00
N ASP A 268 -16.49 23.67 -10.28
CA ASP A 268 -17.69 22.98 -10.73
C ASP A 268 -17.63 21.47 -10.50
N GLY A 269 -16.45 20.96 -10.22
CA GLY A 269 -16.17 19.56 -9.98
C GLY A 269 -15.72 18.81 -11.24
N ILE A 270 -14.94 17.78 -10.99
CA ILE A 270 -14.51 16.82 -12.02
C ILE A 270 -15.61 15.75 -12.12
N ASP A 271 -16.32 15.73 -13.23
CA ASP A 271 -17.32 14.71 -13.56
C ASP A 271 -16.72 13.54 -14.35
N ALA A 272 -17.57 12.60 -14.78
CA ALA A 272 -17.13 11.40 -15.50
C ALA A 272 -16.49 11.71 -16.85
N GLU A 273 -16.97 12.74 -17.59
CA GLU A 273 -16.40 13.15 -18.87
C GLU A 273 -15.03 13.79 -18.69
N LYS A 274 -14.91 14.71 -17.73
CA LYS A 274 -13.65 15.34 -17.37
C LYS A 274 -12.62 14.34 -16.87
N LEU A 275 -13.05 13.33 -16.09
CA LEU A 275 -12.18 12.27 -15.64
C LEU A 275 -11.72 11.37 -16.79
N ALA A 276 -12.58 11.10 -17.78
CA ALA A 276 -12.20 10.35 -18.98
C ALA A 276 -11.11 11.10 -19.79
N TYR A 277 -11.22 12.41 -19.90
CA TYR A 277 -10.17 13.27 -20.48
C TYR A 277 -8.85 13.14 -19.71
N ILE A 278 -8.87 13.20 -18.38
CA ILE A 278 -7.67 13.05 -17.55
C ILE A 278 -7.03 11.66 -17.74
N LYS A 279 -7.86 10.60 -17.82
CA LYS A 279 -7.37 9.23 -18.06
C LYS A 279 -6.66 9.12 -19.42
N GLU A 280 -7.24 9.66 -20.47
CA GLU A 280 -6.61 9.70 -21.80
C GLU A 280 -5.29 10.48 -21.76
N LEU A 281 -5.34 11.72 -21.25
CA LEU A 281 -4.18 12.60 -21.12
C LEU A 281 -3.01 11.94 -20.38
N LYS A 282 -3.29 11.30 -19.22
CA LYS A 282 -2.24 10.75 -18.35
C LYS A 282 -1.76 9.36 -18.78
N ASN A 283 -2.66 8.49 -19.22
CA ASN A 283 -2.37 7.09 -19.45
C ASN A 283 -1.93 6.81 -20.91
N VAL A 284 -2.46 7.55 -21.87
CA VAL A 284 -2.19 7.37 -23.29
C VAL A 284 -1.20 8.43 -23.79
N GLU A 285 -1.54 9.70 -23.68
CA GLU A 285 -0.74 10.81 -24.21
C GLU A 285 0.48 11.15 -23.32
N ARG A 286 0.44 10.74 -22.04
CA ARG A 286 1.46 11.06 -21.02
C ARG A 286 1.68 12.56 -20.81
N GLY A 287 0.62 13.33 -21.02
CA GLY A 287 0.57 14.77 -20.89
C GLY A 287 0.61 15.26 -19.43
N ARG A 288 0.46 16.55 -19.25
CA ARG A 288 0.48 17.23 -17.96
C ARG A 288 -0.90 17.68 -17.53
N ILE A 289 -1.14 17.74 -16.21
CA ILE A 289 -2.45 18.12 -15.68
C ILE A 289 -2.81 19.59 -16.02
N SER A 290 -1.82 20.43 -16.34
CA SER A 290 -2.04 21.79 -16.84
C SER A 290 -2.86 21.84 -18.14
N GLU A 291 -2.77 20.84 -18.99
CA GLU A 291 -3.54 20.74 -20.25
C GLU A 291 -5.05 20.62 -19.99
N TYR A 292 -5.43 19.97 -18.88
CA TYR A 292 -6.83 20.00 -18.42
C TYR A 292 -7.32 21.42 -18.12
N ALA A 293 -6.48 22.22 -17.44
CA ALA A 293 -6.84 23.59 -17.12
C ALA A 293 -7.02 24.47 -18.36
N GLU A 294 -6.22 24.23 -19.40
CA GLU A 294 -6.36 24.91 -20.71
C GLU A 294 -7.64 24.46 -21.41
N GLU A 295 -7.96 23.16 -21.43
CA GLU A 295 -9.15 22.62 -22.09
C GLU A 295 -10.45 23.11 -21.46
N TYR A 296 -10.52 23.08 -20.12
CA TYR A 296 -11.75 23.41 -19.38
C TYR A 296 -11.79 24.84 -18.82
N GLY A 297 -10.75 25.66 -19.05
CA GLY A 297 -10.70 27.06 -18.61
C GLY A 297 -10.69 27.21 -17.09
N VAL A 298 -10.09 26.28 -16.36
CA VAL A 298 -10.05 26.30 -14.88
C VAL A 298 -8.69 26.70 -14.33
N LYS A 299 -8.63 26.98 -13.05
CA LYS A 299 -7.40 27.40 -12.35
C LYS A 299 -6.32 26.30 -12.40
N TYR A 300 -5.10 26.68 -12.77
CA TYR A 300 -3.89 25.89 -12.61
C TYR A 300 -2.89 26.64 -11.72
N VAL A 301 -2.26 25.92 -10.79
CA VAL A 301 -1.23 26.46 -9.90
C VAL A 301 0.03 25.64 -10.04
N ALA A 302 1.02 26.23 -10.69
CA ALA A 302 2.31 25.59 -10.93
C ALA A 302 3.13 25.47 -9.64
N GLY A 303 3.84 24.35 -9.49
CA GLY A 303 4.78 24.12 -8.39
C GLY A 303 4.15 23.96 -7.01
N ALA A 304 2.82 23.82 -6.91
CA ALA A 304 2.10 23.75 -5.65
C ALA A 304 1.27 22.48 -5.51
N LYS A 305 0.78 22.24 -4.30
CA LYS A 305 -0.13 21.14 -3.94
C LYS A 305 -1.50 21.72 -3.54
N PRO A 306 -2.61 20.96 -3.67
CA PRO A 306 -3.97 21.52 -3.54
C PRO A 306 -4.42 21.80 -2.10
N TRP A 307 -3.57 21.68 -1.12
CA TRP A 307 -3.93 21.65 0.30
C TRP A 307 -4.34 23.01 0.90
N PHE A 308 -4.26 24.07 0.12
CA PHE A 308 -4.64 25.42 0.51
C PHE A 308 -6.01 25.83 -0.06
N GLU A 309 -6.66 24.98 -0.83
CA GLU A 309 -8.01 25.22 -1.35
C GLU A 309 -9.08 24.87 -0.32
N LYS A 310 -10.25 25.48 -0.46
CA LYS A 310 -11.39 25.26 0.45
C LYS A 310 -12.13 23.98 0.08
N ALA A 311 -12.35 23.10 1.06
CA ALA A 311 -13.09 21.85 0.87
C ALA A 311 -13.54 21.22 2.19
N ASP A 312 -14.33 20.14 2.09
CA ASP A 312 -14.81 19.34 3.23
C ASP A 312 -13.83 18.21 3.57
N ILE A 313 -13.20 17.58 2.57
CA ILE A 313 -12.44 16.35 2.68
C ILE A 313 -11.15 16.46 1.86
N ALA A 314 -10.06 15.85 2.34
CA ALA A 314 -8.80 15.73 1.60
C ALA A 314 -8.36 14.26 1.49
N LEU A 315 -8.05 13.82 0.26
CA LEU A 315 -7.60 12.47 -0.07
C LEU A 315 -6.23 12.52 -0.77
N PRO A 316 -5.13 12.59 0.01
CA PRO A 316 -3.79 12.58 -0.56
C PRO A 316 -3.51 11.25 -1.25
N SER A 317 -3.29 11.27 -2.57
CA SER A 317 -3.21 10.09 -3.44
C SER A 317 -1.99 10.11 -4.37
N ALA A 318 -0.99 10.95 -4.08
CA ALA A 318 0.20 11.12 -4.91
C ALA A 318 1.46 10.50 -4.29
N THR A 319 2.09 11.22 -3.37
CA THR A 319 3.43 10.89 -2.87
C THR A 319 3.54 10.98 -1.35
N GLN A 320 4.59 10.36 -0.80
CA GLN A 320 4.92 10.52 0.61
C GLN A 320 5.29 11.97 0.96
N ASN A 321 5.01 12.37 2.20
CA ASN A 321 5.33 13.68 2.78
C ASN A 321 4.81 14.89 1.98
N GLU A 322 3.68 14.74 1.30
CA GLU A 322 3.09 15.83 0.53
C GLU A 322 2.23 16.80 1.37
N ILE A 323 1.83 16.40 2.59
CA ILE A 323 1.15 17.26 3.57
C ILE A 323 2.09 17.46 4.75
N ASN A 324 2.63 18.65 4.87
CA ASN A 324 3.41 19.10 6.04
C ASN A 324 2.52 19.79 7.08
N GLU A 325 3.11 20.26 8.18
CA GLU A 325 2.39 20.92 9.26
C GLU A 325 1.61 22.16 8.79
N GLU A 326 2.22 22.98 7.92
CA GLU A 326 1.57 24.19 7.36
C GLU A 326 0.35 23.84 6.52
N ALA A 327 0.49 22.89 5.62
CA ALA A 327 -0.61 22.37 4.79
C ALA A 327 -1.73 21.77 5.64
N ALA A 328 -1.41 21.04 6.69
CA ALA A 328 -2.40 20.47 7.60
C ALA A 328 -3.20 21.56 8.34
N LYS A 329 -2.54 22.61 8.83
CA LYS A 329 -3.19 23.77 9.44
C LYS A 329 -4.09 24.50 8.44
N ALA A 330 -3.64 24.67 7.19
CA ALA A 330 -4.41 25.30 6.13
C ALA A 330 -5.67 24.49 5.78
N LEU A 331 -5.56 23.16 5.66
CA LEU A 331 -6.70 22.28 5.41
C LEU A 331 -7.80 22.48 6.47
N ILE A 332 -7.42 22.46 7.75
CA ILE A 332 -8.37 22.66 8.86
C ILE A 332 -9.00 24.07 8.81
N ALA A 333 -8.17 25.10 8.62
CA ALA A 333 -8.65 26.48 8.53
C ALA A 333 -9.62 26.69 7.35
N ASN A 334 -9.46 25.93 6.27
CA ASN A 334 -10.30 25.95 5.08
C ASN A 334 -11.51 25.02 5.15
N GLY A 335 -11.78 24.42 6.30
CA GLY A 335 -13.00 23.65 6.57
C GLY A 335 -12.89 22.14 6.39
N VAL A 336 -11.71 21.60 6.10
CA VAL A 336 -11.52 20.16 5.99
C VAL A 336 -11.70 19.49 7.36
N PHE A 337 -12.64 18.56 7.44
CA PHE A 337 -12.97 17.81 8.66
C PHE A 337 -12.63 16.31 8.54
N ALA A 338 -12.18 15.84 7.38
CA ALA A 338 -11.77 14.46 7.16
C ALA A 338 -10.58 14.36 6.21
N VAL A 339 -9.60 13.54 6.57
CA VAL A 339 -8.43 13.20 5.74
C VAL A 339 -8.31 11.67 5.67
N SER A 340 -8.25 11.10 4.47
CA SER A 340 -8.04 9.66 4.27
C SER A 340 -6.92 9.42 3.26
N GLU A 341 -5.87 8.71 3.69
CA GLU A 341 -4.64 8.57 2.94
C GLU A 341 -4.69 7.45 1.90
N GLY A 342 -4.75 7.81 0.62
CA GLY A 342 -4.62 6.86 -0.50
C GLY A 342 -3.18 6.50 -0.81
N ALA A 343 -2.26 7.45 -0.67
CA ALA A 343 -0.82 7.21 -0.82
C ALA A 343 -0.21 6.57 0.45
N ASN A 344 1.04 6.11 0.34
CA ASN A 344 1.80 5.64 1.49
C ASN A 344 2.47 6.83 2.19
N MET A 345 2.15 7.04 3.46
CA MET A 345 2.70 8.10 4.33
C MET A 345 2.69 9.52 3.67
N PRO A 346 1.57 9.99 3.13
CA PRO A 346 1.53 11.30 2.49
C PRO A 346 1.60 12.46 3.49
N SER A 347 1.21 12.25 4.74
CA SER A 347 1.28 13.25 5.81
C SER A 347 2.53 13.06 6.67
N THR A 348 3.21 14.16 6.98
CA THR A 348 4.33 14.13 7.93
C THR A 348 3.84 13.88 9.37
N PRO A 349 4.71 13.41 10.29
CA PRO A 349 4.33 13.23 11.70
C PRO A 349 3.73 14.49 12.34
N GLU A 350 4.25 15.67 11.99
CA GLU A 350 3.76 16.96 12.46
C GLU A 350 2.35 17.25 11.91
N ALA A 351 2.11 16.94 10.64
CA ALA A 351 0.77 17.07 10.02
C ALA A 351 -0.26 16.15 10.69
N ILE A 352 0.12 14.90 10.94
CA ILE A 352 -0.73 13.92 11.63
C ILE A 352 -1.09 14.43 13.04
N LYS A 353 -0.11 14.99 13.77
CA LYS A 353 -0.36 15.58 15.08
C LYS A 353 -1.38 16.73 15.00
N VAL A 354 -1.25 17.60 13.99
CA VAL A 354 -2.23 18.69 13.76
C VAL A 354 -3.64 18.14 13.56
N PHE A 355 -3.81 17.11 12.76
CA PHE A 355 -5.11 16.46 12.53
C PHE A 355 -5.69 15.84 13.80
N GLN A 356 -4.87 15.17 14.60
CA GLN A 356 -5.28 14.56 15.87
C GLN A 356 -5.64 15.60 16.93
N ASP A 357 -4.83 16.65 17.10
CA ASP A 357 -5.10 17.75 18.03
C ASP A 357 -6.39 18.49 17.69
N ALA A 358 -6.68 18.68 16.40
CA ALA A 358 -7.92 19.28 15.91
C ALA A 358 -9.12 18.33 15.95
N LYS A 359 -8.90 17.03 16.28
CA LYS A 359 -9.94 15.99 16.33
C LYS A 359 -10.76 15.86 15.04
N ILE A 360 -10.15 16.11 13.89
CA ILE A 360 -10.77 15.79 12.61
C ILE A 360 -10.73 14.26 12.39
N LEU A 361 -11.53 13.76 11.45
CA LEU A 361 -11.46 12.38 11.05
C LEU A 361 -10.17 12.17 10.23
N TYR A 362 -9.30 11.28 10.70
CA TYR A 362 -8.05 10.97 10.03
C TYR A 362 -7.82 9.46 9.95
N SER A 363 -7.45 8.97 8.78
CA SER A 363 -7.06 7.57 8.58
C SER A 363 -5.67 7.44 7.95
N PRO A 364 -4.82 6.56 8.52
CA PRO A 364 -3.49 6.29 7.98
C PRO A 364 -3.57 5.45 6.71
N GLY A 365 -2.61 5.65 5.80
CA GLY A 365 -2.54 4.93 4.53
C GLY A 365 -2.55 3.41 4.68
N LYS A 366 -1.86 2.86 5.69
CA LYS A 366 -1.80 1.40 5.89
C LYS A 366 -3.17 0.71 6.03
N ALA A 367 -4.17 1.41 6.56
CA ALA A 367 -5.54 0.93 6.65
C ALA A 367 -6.37 1.37 5.43
N ALA A 368 -6.37 2.67 5.14
CA ALA A 368 -7.21 3.24 4.08
C ALA A 368 -6.81 2.79 2.67
N ASN A 369 -5.51 2.57 2.40
CA ASN A 369 -5.05 2.11 1.09
C ASN A 369 -4.87 0.59 0.96
N ALA A 370 -5.40 -0.19 1.89
CA ALA A 370 -5.28 -1.65 1.88
C ALA A 370 -6.01 -2.33 0.71
N GLY A 371 -6.86 -1.62 -0.02
CA GLY A 371 -7.61 -2.15 -1.16
C GLY A 371 -6.73 -2.85 -2.20
N GLY A 372 -5.56 -2.31 -2.50
CA GLY A 372 -4.63 -2.91 -3.47
C GLY A 372 -4.16 -4.31 -3.08
N VAL A 373 -3.70 -4.50 -1.85
CA VAL A 373 -3.27 -5.81 -1.37
C VAL A 373 -4.45 -6.74 -1.13
N LEU A 374 -5.60 -6.19 -0.72
CA LEU A 374 -6.84 -6.93 -0.55
C LEU A 374 -7.27 -7.59 -1.87
N VAL A 375 -7.35 -6.84 -2.97
CA VAL A 375 -7.68 -7.42 -4.28
C VAL A 375 -6.60 -8.38 -4.77
N SER A 376 -5.33 -8.19 -4.41
CA SER A 376 -4.29 -9.21 -4.63
C SER A 376 -4.61 -10.52 -3.90
N GLY A 377 -5.13 -10.47 -2.67
CA GLY A 377 -5.61 -11.66 -1.95
C GLY A 377 -6.84 -12.30 -2.61
N LEU A 378 -7.76 -11.48 -3.13
CA LEU A 378 -8.91 -11.98 -3.90
C LEU A 378 -8.47 -12.63 -5.22
N GLU A 379 -7.42 -12.12 -5.88
CA GLU A 379 -6.80 -12.78 -7.03
C GLU A 379 -6.25 -14.16 -6.67
N MET A 380 -5.58 -14.28 -5.50
CA MET A 380 -5.13 -15.59 -4.99
C MET A 380 -6.31 -16.55 -4.78
N SER A 381 -7.41 -16.08 -4.20
CA SER A 381 -8.63 -16.90 -4.01
C SER A 381 -9.20 -17.38 -5.33
N GLN A 382 -9.36 -16.49 -6.32
CA GLN A 382 -9.82 -16.85 -7.66
C GLN A 382 -8.88 -17.87 -8.34
N ASN A 383 -7.56 -17.72 -8.16
CA ASN A 383 -6.58 -18.66 -8.69
C ASN A 383 -6.69 -20.05 -8.04
N SER A 384 -6.95 -20.11 -6.73
CA SER A 384 -7.14 -21.38 -6.00
C SER A 384 -8.42 -22.09 -6.42
N GLU A 385 -9.49 -21.36 -6.66
CA GLU A 385 -10.76 -21.89 -7.16
C GLU A 385 -10.71 -22.23 -8.65
N ARG A 386 -9.74 -21.67 -9.40
CA ARG A 386 -9.66 -21.69 -10.87
C ARG A 386 -10.87 -21.05 -11.54
N LEU A 387 -11.41 -20.01 -10.94
CA LEU A 387 -12.51 -19.21 -11.43
C LEU A 387 -12.10 -17.75 -11.59
N SER A 388 -12.85 -17.01 -12.39
CA SER A 388 -12.77 -15.55 -12.48
C SER A 388 -14.10 -14.98 -12.00
N TRP A 389 -14.02 -14.05 -11.05
CA TRP A 389 -15.19 -13.34 -10.55
C TRP A 389 -15.50 -12.11 -11.41
N THR A 390 -16.78 -11.71 -11.44
CA THR A 390 -17.21 -10.50 -12.13
C THR A 390 -16.69 -9.24 -11.43
N PHE A 391 -16.79 -8.10 -12.11
CA PHE A 391 -16.44 -6.81 -11.55
C PHE A 391 -17.23 -6.53 -10.26
N GLU A 392 -18.54 -6.79 -10.30
CA GLU A 392 -19.47 -6.57 -9.18
C GLU A 392 -19.15 -7.48 -7.98
N GLU A 393 -18.79 -8.73 -8.24
CA GLU A 393 -18.39 -9.68 -7.17
C GLU A 393 -17.12 -9.24 -6.47
N VAL A 394 -16.10 -8.79 -7.22
CA VAL A 394 -14.85 -8.30 -6.64
C VAL A 394 -15.07 -6.98 -5.90
N ASP A 395 -15.85 -6.05 -6.46
CA ASP A 395 -16.15 -4.75 -5.82
C ASP A 395 -16.96 -4.93 -4.52
N ALA A 396 -17.94 -5.81 -4.51
CA ALA A 396 -18.71 -6.11 -3.31
C ALA A 396 -17.81 -6.69 -2.18
N LYS A 397 -16.89 -7.59 -2.52
CA LYS A 397 -15.92 -8.13 -1.56
C LYS A 397 -14.95 -7.06 -1.08
N LEU A 398 -14.43 -6.22 -1.99
CA LEU A 398 -13.57 -5.09 -1.65
C LEU A 398 -14.26 -4.17 -0.65
N LYS A 399 -15.49 -3.76 -0.94
CA LYS A 399 -16.28 -2.88 -0.07
C LYS A 399 -16.49 -3.50 1.32
N GLY A 400 -16.94 -4.76 1.38
CA GLY A 400 -17.20 -5.44 2.66
C GLY A 400 -15.95 -5.63 3.51
N ILE A 401 -14.81 -5.96 2.89
CA ILE A 401 -13.56 -6.14 3.62
C ILE A 401 -13.00 -4.77 4.07
N MET A 402 -13.09 -3.71 3.26
CA MET A 402 -12.68 -2.36 3.68
C MET A 402 -13.52 -1.84 4.86
N GLU A 403 -14.81 -2.15 4.90
CA GLU A 403 -15.67 -1.91 6.07
C GLU A 403 -15.17 -2.68 7.30
N GLY A 404 -14.83 -3.96 7.14
CA GLY A 404 -14.25 -4.78 8.19
C GLY A 404 -12.91 -4.23 8.72
N ILE A 405 -12.03 -3.74 7.83
CA ILE A 405 -10.76 -3.09 8.22
C ILE A 405 -11.02 -1.83 9.05
N PHE A 406 -12.01 -1.04 8.64
CA PHE A 406 -12.40 0.16 9.40
C PHE A 406 -12.87 -0.22 10.81
N HIS A 407 -13.82 -1.14 10.93
CA HIS A 407 -14.35 -1.55 12.23
C HIS A 407 -13.28 -2.16 13.13
N ALA A 408 -12.44 -3.06 12.61
CA ALA A 408 -11.33 -3.61 13.37
C ALA A 408 -10.37 -2.53 13.91
N SER A 409 -10.06 -1.54 13.08
CA SER A 409 -9.19 -0.43 13.49
C SER A 409 -9.88 0.51 14.49
N TYR A 410 -11.15 0.80 14.30
CA TYR A 410 -11.92 1.64 15.20
C TYR A 410 -12.09 0.99 16.58
N ASP A 411 -12.55 -0.26 16.62
CA ASP A 411 -12.76 -1.01 17.85
C ASP A 411 -11.45 -1.18 18.63
N ALA A 412 -10.34 -1.47 17.95
CA ALA A 412 -9.02 -1.53 18.59
C ALA A 412 -8.57 -0.18 19.14
N SER A 413 -8.93 0.94 18.50
CA SER A 413 -8.64 2.28 19.04
C SER A 413 -9.42 2.56 20.32
N VAL A 414 -10.66 2.10 20.42
CA VAL A 414 -11.50 2.19 21.62
C VAL A 414 -10.90 1.33 22.76
N ALA A 415 -10.53 0.08 22.46
CA ALA A 415 -9.91 -0.83 23.42
C ALA A 415 -8.55 -0.31 23.95
N ALA A 416 -7.82 0.41 23.11
CA ALA A 416 -6.55 1.07 23.47
C ALA A 416 -6.75 2.42 24.22
N GLY A 417 -8.01 2.83 24.52
CA GLY A 417 -8.29 4.10 25.19
C GLY A 417 -8.04 5.35 24.32
N SER A 418 -7.98 5.17 23.00
CA SER A 418 -7.68 6.23 22.02
C SER A 418 -8.76 6.29 20.94
N GLU A 419 -10.03 6.33 21.35
CA GLU A 419 -11.18 6.27 20.45
C GLU A 419 -11.03 7.22 19.25
N GLY A 420 -11.16 6.65 18.03
CA GLY A 420 -11.05 7.37 16.78
C GLY A 420 -9.61 7.61 16.29
N ASN A 421 -8.59 7.24 17.08
CA ASN A 421 -7.20 7.23 16.60
C ASN A 421 -6.95 5.95 15.78
N LEU A 422 -7.29 6.02 14.49
CA LEU A 422 -7.19 4.88 13.58
C LEU A 422 -5.74 4.44 13.29
N MET A 423 -4.74 5.27 13.60
CA MET A 423 -3.33 4.85 13.50
C MET A 423 -2.99 3.84 14.60
N VAL A 424 -3.33 4.16 15.85
CA VAL A 424 -3.17 3.24 16.98
C VAL A 424 -4.03 2.00 16.75
N GLY A 425 -5.30 2.20 16.38
CA GLY A 425 -6.24 1.12 16.14
C GLY A 425 -5.79 0.13 15.07
N ALA A 426 -5.33 0.61 13.91
CA ALA A 426 -4.83 -0.26 12.83
C ALA A 426 -3.58 -1.05 13.24
N ASN A 427 -2.64 -0.42 13.96
CA ASN A 427 -1.46 -1.09 14.45
C ASN A 427 -1.80 -2.16 15.50
N CYS A 428 -2.66 -1.85 16.49
CA CYS A 428 -3.09 -2.80 17.50
C CYS A 428 -3.89 -3.97 16.90
N ALA A 429 -4.87 -3.70 16.04
CA ALA A 429 -5.68 -4.73 15.39
C ALA A 429 -4.82 -5.68 14.55
N GLY A 430 -3.92 -5.12 13.72
CA GLY A 430 -3.01 -5.91 12.91
C GLY A 430 -2.03 -6.74 13.73
N PHE A 431 -1.46 -6.14 14.77
CA PHE A 431 -0.54 -6.82 15.70
C PHE A 431 -1.22 -7.97 16.44
N LEU A 432 -2.35 -7.74 17.08
CA LEU A 432 -3.05 -8.76 17.89
C LEU A 432 -3.38 -10.00 17.06
N LYS A 433 -3.87 -9.83 15.84
CA LYS A 433 -4.18 -10.97 14.98
C LYS A 433 -2.94 -11.83 14.66
N VAL A 434 -1.80 -11.21 14.37
CA VAL A 434 -0.55 -11.92 14.12
C VAL A 434 -0.03 -12.58 15.39
N ALA A 435 -0.07 -11.86 16.52
CA ALA A 435 0.36 -12.33 17.82
C ALA A 435 -0.41 -13.57 18.27
N ASP A 436 -1.74 -13.53 18.19
CA ASP A 436 -2.60 -14.65 18.54
C ASP A 436 -2.32 -15.88 17.64
N ALA A 437 -2.17 -15.67 16.33
CA ALA A 437 -1.83 -16.76 15.43
C ALA A 437 -0.47 -17.38 15.78
N MET A 438 0.54 -16.58 16.10
CA MET A 438 1.86 -17.05 16.55
C MET A 438 1.80 -17.84 17.86
N LEU A 439 0.93 -17.43 18.81
CA LEU A 439 0.72 -18.15 20.06
C LEU A 439 0.07 -19.51 19.82
N TRP A 440 -1.02 -19.54 19.05
CA TRP A 440 -1.75 -20.77 18.75
C TRP A 440 -0.91 -21.81 18.00
N GLN A 441 -0.03 -21.38 17.13
CA GLN A 441 0.87 -22.25 16.39
C GLN A 441 2.09 -22.72 17.22
N GLY A 442 2.35 -22.06 18.35
CA GLY A 442 3.46 -22.40 19.23
C GLY A 442 4.82 -22.14 18.61
N ILE A 443 5.76 -23.07 18.84
CA ILE A 443 7.12 -23.01 18.34
C ILE A 443 7.37 -24.27 17.49
N ALA A 444 7.56 -24.05 16.18
CA ALA A 444 8.01 -25.10 15.28
C ALA A 444 9.54 -25.09 15.23
N TYR A 445 10.17 -26.24 15.45
CA TYR A 445 11.62 -26.46 15.39
C TYR A 445 12.06 -26.96 14.03
#